data_ba0b120fdacf7688b3af84d4e80bbd32
#
_entry.id   ba0b120fdacf7688b3af84d4e80bbd32
#
_cell.length_a   1.000
_cell.length_b   1.000
_cell.length_c   1.000
_cell.angle_alpha   90.00
_cell.angle_beta   90.00
_cell.angle_gamma   90.00
#
_symmetry.space_group_name_H-M   'P 1'
#
loop_
_entity.id
_entity.type
_entity.pdbx_description
1 polymer ?
#
loop_
_entity_poly.entity_id
_entity_poly.type
_entity_poly.pdbx_seq_one_letter_code
_entity_poly.pdbx_strand_id
1 'polypeptide(L)'
;MAEFTSDIKTIPHTDADVFAVLSDMSYLEQAKDRIPQNDKIKEFSFDANSCTVNVDPIGNVRFVIIEREPISTIKFEAEKLPVGLNMWIQLKSSGDNETKMKITIKADLNPFLKPMVSKPLQQGLDRVAEMLATMPYDKILNKGRIEE
;
A
#
# COMPACT_ATOMS: atom_id res chain seq x y z
N MET A 1 10.00 -10.06 -15.51
CA MET A 1 9.32 -9.73 -14.27
C MET A 1 8.21 -8.71 -14.53
N ALA A 2 7.03 -8.96 -14.01
CA ALA A 2 5.90 -8.04 -14.20
C ALA A 2 6.02 -6.86 -13.25
N GLU A 3 5.71 -5.66 -13.74
CA GLU A 3 5.73 -4.46 -12.94
C GLU A 3 4.39 -3.74 -13.04
N PHE A 4 3.86 -3.34 -11.90
CA PHE A 4 2.61 -2.59 -11.79
C PHE A 4 2.87 -1.30 -11.04
N THR A 5 2.42 -0.19 -11.59
CA THR A 5 2.59 1.11 -10.92
C THR A 5 1.26 1.83 -10.88
N SER A 6 1.01 2.51 -9.75
CA SER A 6 -0.14 3.40 -9.67
C SER A 6 0.17 4.71 -10.40
N ASP A 7 -0.87 5.48 -10.70
CA ASP A 7 -0.67 6.86 -11.08
C ASP A 7 -0.03 7.62 -9.91
N ILE A 8 0.64 8.71 -10.21
CA ILE A 8 1.17 9.59 -9.17
C ILE A 8 -0.01 10.31 -8.55
N LYS A 9 -0.20 10.12 -7.24
CA LYS A 9 -1.30 10.75 -6.50
C LYS A 9 -0.77 11.91 -5.69
N THR A 10 -1.56 12.97 -5.62
CA THR A 10 -1.25 14.13 -4.79
C THR A 10 -2.00 14.02 -3.48
N ILE A 11 -1.26 14.08 -2.38
CA ILE A 11 -1.80 13.99 -1.02
C ILE A 11 -1.66 15.38 -0.37
N PRO A 12 -2.77 16.01 0.10
CA PRO A 12 -2.72 17.36 0.68
C PRO A 12 -2.25 17.35 2.14
N HIS A 13 -1.13 16.71 2.38
CA HIS A 13 -0.50 16.58 3.70
C HIS A 13 1.02 16.52 3.52
N THR A 14 1.76 16.82 4.59
CA THR A 14 3.23 16.76 4.55
C THR A 14 3.71 15.32 4.36
N ASP A 15 4.85 15.16 3.73
CA ASP A 15 5.47 13.84 3.57
C ASP A 15 5.78 13.20 4.92
N ALA A 16 6.14 13.99 5.93
CA ALA A 16 6.39 13.48 7.28
C ALA A 16 5.13 12.85 7.88
N ASP A 17 3.97 13.49 7.75
CA ASP A 17 2.71 12.95 8.25
C ASP A 17 2.28 11.71 7.48
N VAL A 18 2.40 11.74 6.16
CA VAL A 18 2.06 10.58 5.32
C VAL A 18 2.96 9.40 5.66
N PHE A 19 4.27 9.66 5.77
CA PHE A 19 5.22 8.60 6.11
C PHE A 19 4.94 8.01 7.51
N ALA A 20 4.63 8.87 8.48
CA ALA A 20 4.34 8.42 9.85
C ALA A 20 3.17 7.43 9.89
N VAL A 21 2.12 7.66 9.10
CA VAL A 21 0.98 6.76 9.02
C VAL A 21 1.32 5.51 8.23
N LEU A 22 1.89 5.65 7.04
CA LEU A 22 2.10 4.51 6.14
C LEU A 22 3.26 3.60 6.57
N SER A 23 4.18 4.10 7.38
CA SER A 23 5.26 3.28 7.93
C SER A 23 4.84 2.46 9.15
N ASP A 24 3.65 2.70 9.66
CA ASP A 24 3.01 1.89 10.69
C ASP A 24 1.64 1.47 10.16
N MET A 25 1.58 0.30 9.55
CA MET A 25 0.39 -0.18 8.87
C MET A 25 -0.81 -0.37 9.81
N SER A 26 -0.59 -0.41 11.13
CA SER A 26 -1.70 -0.56 12.08
C SER A 26 -2.71 0.60 12.01
N TYR A 27 -2.28 1.78 11.58
CA TYR A 27 -3.21 2.90 11.36
C TYR A 27 -4.26 2.58 10.30
N LEU A 28 -3.92 1.73 9.33
CA LEU A 28 -4.81 1.41 8.22
C LEU A 28 -5.87 0.37 8.61
N GLU A 29 -5.68 -0.36 9.71
CA GLU A 29 -6.66 -1.34 10.17
C GLU A 29 -8.01 -0.68 10.43
N GLN A 30 -8.02 0.55 10.95
CA GLN A 30 -9.24 1.30 11.21
C GLN A 30 -9.94 1.74 9.92
N ALA A 31 -9.21 1.82 8.82
CA ALA A 31 -9.73 2.27 7.54
C ALA A 31 -9.95 1.14 6.54
N LYS A 32 -9.76 -0.12 6.94
CA LYS A 32 -9.80 -1.25 6.00
C LYS A 32 -11.13 -1.39 5.26
N ASP A 33 -12.23 -1.00 5.90
CA ASP A 33 -13.55 -1.08 5.29
C ASP A 33 -13.75 -0.05 4.17
N ARG A 34 -12.88 0.94 4.09
CA ARG A 34 -12.91 1.95 3.03
C ARG A 34 -12.15 1.52 1.78
N ILE A 35 -11.35 0.46 1.88
CA ILE A 35 -10.56 0.00 0.73
C ILE A 35 -11.47 -0.68 -0.27
N PRO A 36 -11.58 -0.16 -1.51
CA PRO A 36 -12.41 -0.79 -2.51
C PRO A 36 -11.89 -2.18 -2.85
N GLN A 37 -12.77 -3.16 -2.81
CA GLN A 37 -12.42 -4.55 -3.10
C GLN A 37 -12.99 -4.96 -4.44
N ASN A 38 -12.41 -5.99 -5.05
CA ASN A 38 -12.96 -6.64 -6.21
C ASN A 38 -12.94 -8.16 -5.99
N ASP A 39 -13.41 -8.94 -6.95
CA ASP A 39 -13.51 -10.39 -6.79
C ASP A 39 -12.16 -11.08 -6.59
N LYS A 40 -11.07 -10.46 -7.03
CA LYS A 40 -9.74 -11.05 -6.99
C LYS A 40 -8.84 -10.46 -5.89
N ILE A 41 -9.11 -9.23 -5.45
CA ILE A 41 -8.30 -8.53 -4.45
C ILE A 41 -9.22 -8.08 -3.33
N LYS A 42 -9.13 -8.72 -2.17
CA LYS A 42 -10.08 -8.49 -1.07
C LYS A 42 -9.51 -8.92 0.29
N GLU A 43 -10.29 -8.70 1.34
CA GLU A 43 -9.98 -9.16 2.69
C GLU A 43 -8.66 -8.61 3.22
N PHE A 44 -8.56 -7.28 3.24
CA PHE A 44 -7.38 -6.60 3.77
C PHE A 44 -7.33 -6.67 5.29
N SER A 45 -6.13 -6.87 5.84
CA SER A 45 -5.87 -6.71 7.26
C SER A 45 -4.48 -6.12 7.45
N PHE A 46 -4.28 -5.41 8.56
CA PHE A 46 -3.04 -4.67 8.79
C PHE A 46 -2.56 -4.83 10.22
N ASP A 47 -1.23 -4.93 10.39
CA ASP A 47 -0.58 -4.74 11.68
C ASP A 47 0.56 -3.73 11.49
N ALA A 48 1.32 -3.43 12.55
CA ALA A 48 2.33 -2.36 12.49
C ALA A 48 3.34 -2.55 11.35
N ASN A 49 3.68 -3.78 11.02
CA ASN A 49 4.76 -4.09 10.09
C ASN A 49 4.31 -4.85 8.85
N SER A 50 3.02 -5.07 8.69
CA SER A 50 2.56 -5.88 7.57
C SER A 50 1.15 -5.56 7.12
N CYS A 51 0.84 -6.02 5.90
CA CYS A 51 -0.47 -5.94 5.30
C CYS A 51 -0.76 -7.30 4.66
N THR A 52 -1.93 -7.86 4.94
CA THR A 52 -2.36 -9.13 4.35
C THR A 52 -3.55 -8.87 3.45
N VAL A 53 -3.56 -9.48 2.28
CA VAL A 53 -4.64 -9.34 1.32
C VAL A 53 -4.85 -10.67 0.61
N ASN A 54 -6.11 -11.00 0.32
CA ASN A 54 -6.43 -12.17 -0.47
C ASN A 54 -6.37 -11.83 -1.95
N VAL A 55 -5.52 -12.54 -2.68
CA VAL A 55 -5.31 -12.36 -4.13
C VAL A 55 -5.68 -13.68 -4.82
N ASP A 56 -6.86 -13.77 -5.39
CA ASP A 56 -7.30 -14.97 -6.10
C ASP A 56 -6.61 -15.05 -7.47
N PRO A 57 -6.04 -16.19 -7.89
CA PRO A 57 -6.05 -17.51 -7.24
C PRO A 57 -4.86 -17.81 -6.34
N ILE A 58 -4.01 -16.84 -6.05
CA ILE A 58 -2.80 -17.04 -5.25
C ILE A 58 -3.12 -17.37 -3.79
N GLY A 59 -4.18 -16.77 -3.24
CA GLY A 59 -4.56 -16.91 -1.85
C GLY A 59 -4.13 -15.71 -1.01
N ASN A 60 -3.98 -15.90 0.30
CA ASN A 60 -3.57 -14.84 1.20
C ASN A 60 -2.10 -14.49 0.98
N VAL A 61 -1.83 -13.22 0.74
CA VAL A 61 -0.49 -12.68 0.54
C VAL A 61 -0.20 -11.72 1.69
N ARG A 62 0.86 -11.98 2.44
CA ARG A 62 1.29 -11.10 3.52
C ARG A 62 2.51 -10.31 3.07
N PHE A 63 2.34 -9.00 2.97
CA PHE A 63 3.42 -8.07 2.67
C PHE A 63 4.01 -7.55 3.97
N VAL A 64 5.29 -7.80 4.19
CA VAL A 64 6.00 -7.35 5.40
C VAL A 64 6.91 -6.19 5.04
N ILE A 65 6.91 -5.15 5.86
CA ILE A 65 7.84 -4.04 5.68
C ILE A 65 9.25 -4.54 5.98
N ILE A 66 10.14 -4.46 4.99
CA ILE A 66 11.53 -4.89 5.14
C ILE A 66 12.50 -3.72 5.16
N GLU A 67 12.06 -2.55 4.71
CA GLU A 67 12.91 -1.37 4.71
C GLU A 67 12.06 -0.12 4.82
N ARG A 68 12.47 0.79 5.70
CA ARG A 68 11.89 2.13 5.83
C ARG A 68 13.00 3.15 5.60
N GLU A 69 12.92 3.83 4.46
CA GLU A 69 13.79 4.97 4.18
C GLU A 69 13.03 6.22 4.63
N PRO A 70 13.42 6.82 5.76
CA PRO A 70 12.63 7.90 6.35
C PRO A 70 12.20 8.96 5.35
N ILE A 71 10.89 9.19 5.36
CA ILE A 71 10.15 10.21 4.62
C ILE A 71 10.08 9.95 3.11
N SER A 72 10.83 8.99 2.55
CA SER A 72 10.83 8.79 1.09
C SER A 72 10.24 7.46 0.61
N THR A 73 10.56 6.34 1.29
CA THR A 73 10.20 5.04 0.74
C THR A 73 9.92 4.01 1.83
N ILE A 74 8.89 3.19 1.59
CA ILE A 74 8.59 2.02 2.42
C ILE A 74 8.60 0.82 1.48
N LYS A 75 9.47 -0.15 1.75
CA LYS A 75 9.60 -1.35 0.93
C LYS A 75 9.00 -2.55 1.64
N PHE A 76 8.21 -3.32 0.90
CA PHE A 76 7.55 -4.52 1.39
C PHE A 76 8.02 -5.74 0.59
N GLU A 77 8.01 -6.88 1.25
CA GLU A 77 8.26 -8.17 0.60
C GLU A 77 7.14 -9.12 0.99
N ALA A 78 6.63 -9.87 0.01
CA ALA A 78 5.62 -10.88 0.27
C ALA A 78 6.26 -12.13 0.87
N GLU A 79 5.71 -12.61 1.98
CA GLU A 79 6.20 -13.82 2.66
C GLU A 79 5.61 -15.09 2.05
N LYS A 80 6.37 -16.17 2.15
CA LYS A 80 5.90 -17.54 1.90
C LYS A 80 5.28 -17.77 0.53
N LEU A 81 5.73 -17.03 -0.46
CA LEU A 81 5.33 -17.27 -1.84
C LEU A 81 6.46 -17.97 -2.59
N PRO A 82 6.12 -18.86 -3.52
CA PRO A 82 7.13 -19.51 -4.35
C PRO A 82 7.77 -18.58 -5.37
N VAL A 83 7.26 -17.34 -5.47
CA VAL A 83 7.72 -16.34 -6.43
C VAL A 83 8.06 -15.05 -5.71
N GLY A 84 8.98 -14.27 -6.27
CA GLY A 84 9.33 -12.97 -5.72
C GLY A 84 8.21 -11.96 -5.95
N LEU A 85 7.84 -11.24 -4.89
CA LEU A 85 6.83 -10.19 -4.97
C LEU A 85 7.21 -9.09 -4.00
N ASN A 86 7.51 -7.91 -4.53
CA ASN A 86 7.89 -6.74 -3.74
C ASN A 86 6.98 -5.56 -4.06
N MET A 87 6.79 -4.69 -3.07
CA MET A 87 6.00 -3.48 -3.20
C MET A 87 6.76 -2.31 -2.60
N TRP A 88 6.65 -1.15 -3.23
CA TRP A 88 7.24 0.10 -2.74
C TRP A 88 6.17 1.16 -2.67
N ILE A 89 6.12 1.89 -1.55
CA ILE A 89 5.37 3.14 -1.46
C ILE A 89 6.41 4.23 -1.49
N GLN A 90 6.36 5.08 -2.50
CA GLN A 90 7.34 6.13 -2.75
C GLN A 90 6.69 7.50 -2.54
N LEU A 91 7.33 8.35 -1.75
CA LEU A 91 6.83 9.67 -1.39
C LEU A 91 7.82 10.74 -1.79
N LYS A 92 7.31 11.89 -2.23
CA LYS A 92 8.13 13.05 -2.55
C LYS A 92 7.37 14.32 -2.22
N SER A 93 7.95 15.17 -1.39
CA SER A 93 7.36 16.48 -1.10
C SER A 93 7.29 17.32 -2.37
N SER A 94 6.14 17.95 -2.59
CA SER A 94 5.93 18.80 -3.77
C SER A 94 5.40 20.19 -3.39
N GLY A 95 5.40 20.52 -2.10
CA GLY A 95 4.94 21.81 -1.57
C GLY A 95 4.85 21.74 -0.06
N ASP A 96 4.43 22.83 0.57
CA ASP A 96 4.42 22.95 2.04
C ASP A 96 3.52 21.91 2.72
N ASN A 97 2.39 21.61 2.12
CA ASN A 97 1.46 20.60 2.64
C ASN A 97 1.00 19.70 1.50
N GLU A 98 1.95 19.26 0.70
CA GLU A 98 1.64 18.44 -0.46
C GLU A 98 2.71 17.39 -0.68
N THR A 99 2.27 16.16 -0.92
CA THR A 99 3.15 15.02 -1.17
C THR A 99 2.68 14.30 -2.43
N LYS A 100 3.62 13.93 -3.28
CA LYS A 100 3.35 13.04 -4.41
C LYS A 100 3.65 11.62 -3.95
N MET A 101 2.74 10.71 -4.27
CA MET A 101 2.86 9.28 -3.90
C MET A 101 2.71 8.41 -5.13
N LYS A 102 3.53 7.37 -5.19
CA LYS A 102 3.40 6.31 -6.20
C LYS A 102 3.60 4.97 -5.51
N ILE A 103 2.81 3.97 -5.89
CA ILE A 103 2.97 2.61 -5.41
C ILE A 103 3.44 1.76 -6.58
N THR A 104 4.48 0.96 -6.35
CA THR A 104 5.04 0.07 -7.37
C THR A 104 5.04 -1.36 -6.84
N ILE A 105 4.61 -2.31 -7.67
CA ILE A 105 4.70 -3.74 -7.37
C ILE A 105 5.51 -4.40 -8.46
N LYS A 106 6.49 -5.23 -8.08
CA LYS A 106 7.22 -6.09 -8.99
C LYS A 106 6.96 -7.53 -8.60
N ALA A 107 6.49 -8.32 -9.54
CA ALA A 107 6.09 -9.70 -9.30
C ALA A 107 6.69 -10.63 -10.34
N ASP A 108 7.26 -11.73 -9.88
CA ASP A 108 7.77 -12.78 -10.75
C ASP A 108 6.64 -13.78 -11.01
N LEU A 109 5.76 -13.43 -11.95
CA LEU A 109 4.58 -14.21 -12.29
C LEU A 109 4.86 -15.16 -13.45
N ASN A 110 4.45 -16.43 -13.29
CA ASN A 110 4.56 -17.40 -14.38
C ASN A 110 3.54 -17.07 -15.48
N PRO A 111 3.71 -17.63 -16.70
CA PRO A 111 2.83 -17.33 -17.82
C PRO A 111 1.35 -17.66 -17.62
N PHE A 112 1.03 -18.58 -16.68
CA PHE A 112 -0.36 -18.91 -16.39
C PHE A 112 -1.00 -17.89 -15.47
N LEU A 113 -0.28 -17.44 -14.43
CA LEU A 113 -0.80 -16.49 -13.44
C LEU A 113 -0.87 -15.07 -13.99
N LYS A 114 0.10 -14.68 -14.80
CA LYS A 114 0.20 -13.31 -15.28
C LYS A 114 -1.09 -12.78 -15.92
N PRO A 115 -1.71 -13.47 -16.89
CA PRO A 115 -2.95 -12.96 -17.49
C PRO A 115 -4.15 -12.99 -16.52
N MET A 116 -4.11 -13.89 -15.53
CA MET A 116 -5.22 -14.03 -14.59
C MET A 116 -5.23 -12.93 -13.52
N VAL A 117 -4.04 -12.46 -13.10
CA VAL A 117 -3.94 -11.52 -11.98
C VAL A 117 -3.56 -10.11 -12.39
N SER A 118 -3.03 -9.89 -13.60
CA SER A 118 -2.51 -8.57 -14.00
C SER A 118 -3.55 -7.46 -13.92
N LYS A 119 -4.71 -7.66 -14.53
CA LYS A 119 -5.76 -6.63 -14.51
C LYS A 119 -6.34 -6.42 -13.11
N PRO A 120 -6.75 -7.48 -12.38
CA PRO A 120 -7.22 -7.30 -11.01
C PRO A 120 -6.20 -6.66 -10.09
N LEU A 121 -4.93 -7.03 -10.23
CA LEU A 121 -3.86 -6.48 -9.41
C LEU A 121 -3.65 -5.00 -9.70
N GLN A 122 -3.65 -4.60 -10.98
CA GLN A 122 -3.54 -3.19 -11.36
C GLN A 122 -4.73 -2.40 -10.84
N GLN A 123 -5.95 -2.92 -10.98
CA GLN A 123 -7.15 -2.26 -10.48
C GLN A 123 -7.11 -2.10 -8.96
N GLY A 124 -6.71 -3.16 -8.25
CA GLY A 124 -6.59 -3.10 -6.79
C GLY A 124 -5.56 -2.07 -6.35
N LEU A 125 -4.41 -2.05 -7.03
CA LEU A 125 -3.34 -1.09 -6.76
C LEU A 125 -3.83 0.35 -6.95
N ASP A 126 -4.52 0.62 -8.05
CA ASP A 126 -5.04 1.96 -8.34
C ASP A 126 -6.08 2.40 -7.31
N ARG A 127 -6.94 1.49 -6.86
CA ARG A 127 -7.95 1.79 -5.85
C ARG A 127 -7.34 2.06 -4.49
N VAL A 128 -6.33 1.28 -4.11
CA VAL A 128 -5.60 1.51 -2.86
C VAL A 128 -4.90 2.85 -2.90
N ALA A 129 -4.23 3.18 -4.01
CA ALA A 129 -3.56 4.46 -4.17
C ALA A 129 -4.55 5.63 -4.05
N GLU A 130 -5.73 5.51 -4.67
CA GLU A 130 -6.78 6.52 -4.57
C GLU A 130 -7.24 6.69 -3.12
N MET A 131 -7.48 5.60 -2.42
CA MET A 131 -7.89 5.64 -1.02
C MET A 131 -6.82 6.29 -0.15
N LEU A 132 -5.56 5.91 -0.33
CA LEU A 132 -4.45 6.48 0.43
C LEU A 132 -4.27 7.97 0.15
N ALA A 133 -4.60 8.43 -1.06
CA ALA A 133 -4.50 9.84 -1.42
C ALA A 133 -5.55 10.71 -0.72
N THR A 134 -6.65 10.11 -0.27
CA THR A 134 -7.77 10.83 0.32
C THR A 134 -7.88 10.68 1.83
N MET A 135 -6.94 10.00 2.48
CA MET A 135 -6.98 9.80 3.93
C MET A 135 -6.65 11.08 4.70
N PRO A 136 -7.32 11.27 5.86
CA PRO A 136 -7.05 12.44 6.71
C PRO A 136 -5.86 12.20 7.64
N TYR A 137 -4.66 12.24 7.10
CA TYR A 137 -3.43 11.90 7.83
C TYR A 137 -3.23 12.71 9.11
N ASP A 138 -3.50 14.01 9.07
CA ASP A 138 -3.39 14.86 10.25
C ASP A 138 -4.34 14.43 11.37
N LYS A 139 -5.57 14.08 11.03
CA LYS A 139 -6.57 13.63 12.00
C LYS A 139 -6.21 12.27 12.58
N ILE A 140 -5.69 11.38 11.76
CA ILE A 140 -5.26 10.05 12.20
C ILE A 140 -4.18 10.18 13.27
N LEU A 141 -3.17 11.01 13.02
CA LEU A 141 -2.07 11.23 13.95
C LEU A 141 -2.52 11.96 15.21
N ASN A 142 -3.38 12.97 15.07
CA ASN A 142 -3.89 13.71 16.22
C ASN A 142 -4.77 12.87 17.13
N LYS A 143 -5.57 11.99 16.55
CA LYS A 143 -6.41 11.07 17.34
C LYS A 143 -5.57 10.17 18.23
N GLY A 144 -4.45 9.67 17.74
CA GLY A 144 -3.51 8.88 18.52
C GLY A 144 -2.88 9.66 19.67
N ARG A 145 -2.67 10.96 19.50
CA ARG A 145 -2.09 11.83 20.55
C ARG A 145 -3.07 12.17 21.65
N ILE A 146 -4.36 12.32 21.31
CA ILE A 146 -5.38 12.72 22.27
C ILE A 146 -5.66 11.62 23.29
N GLU A 147 -5.44 10.38 22.93
CA GLU A 147 -5.68 9.24 23.80
C GLU A 147 -4.61 9.05 24.88
N GLU A 148 -3.58 9.85 24.86
CA GLU A 148 -2.58 9.86 25.91
C GLU A 148 -3.15 10.52 27.21
#